data_724234ffa2e41f4a1f73cbdd1cdb472a
#
_entry.id   724234ffa2e41f4a1f73cbdd1cdb472a
#
_cell.length_a   1.000
_cell.length_b   1.000
_cell.length_c   1.000
_cell.angle_alpha   90.00
_cell.angle_beta   90.00
_cell.angle_gamma   90.00
#
_symmetry.space_group_name_H-M   'P 1'
#
loop_
_entity.id
_entity.type
_entity.pdbx_description
1 polymer ?
#
loop_
_entity_poly.entity_id
_entity_poly.type
_entity_poly.pdbx_seq_one_letter_code
_entity_poly.pdbx_strand_id
1 'polypeptide(L)'
;TKRGSVQLLGNMAYLDPTQLSNSLSTIVPQIVGVLNDSHKEVRKAADESLKRFGEVIRNPEIQRLVPILLKAIGDPTKYTEEALDALIQTQFVHYIDGPSLALIIHIIHRGMHDRSANTKRKACKIVGNMAILVETKDLIPYLQQLIDEVEIAMVDPVPNTRATAARALGALVERLGEDQFPDLIPRLLDTLNDETKSGDRLGSAQALAEVISGLGLSKLD
;
A
#
# COMPACT_ATOMS: atom_id res chain seq x y z
N THR A 1 -24.25 -17.15 -10.36
CA THR A 1 -23.27 -18.07 -9.78
C THR A 1 -22.03 -17.28 -9.32
N LYS A 2 -21.32 -17.78 -8.32
CA LYS A 2 -20.09 -17.18 -7.80
C LYS A 2 -19.04 -16.99 -8.90
N ARG A 3 -18.88 -17.99 -9.79
CA ARG A 3 -18.01 -17.89 -10.97
C ARG A 3 -18.43 -16.73 -11.88
N GLY A 4 -19.71 -16.62 -12.20
CA GLY A 4 -20.21 -15.53 -13.06
C GLY A 4 -20.03 -14.16 -12.44
N SER A 5 -20.20 -14.02 -11.12
CA SER A 5 -19.94 -12.79 -10.40
C SER A 5 -18.45 -12.39 -10.48
N VAL A 6 -17.55 -13.34 -10.31
CA VAL A 6 -16.09 -13.11 -10.41
C VAL A 6 -15.71 -12.71 -11.84
N GLN A 7 -16.28 -13.37 -12.86
CA GLN A 7 -16.04 -13.00 -14.26
C GLN A 7 -16.54 -11.58 -14.57
N LEU A 8 -17.69 -11.19 -14.03
CA LEU A 8 -18.21 -9.84 -14.17
C LEU A 8 -17.26 -8.80 -13.54
N LEU A 9 -16.78 -9.06 -12.35
CA LEU A 9 -15.79 -8.19 -11.69
C LEU A 9 -14.52 -8.04 -12.54
N GLY A 10 -14.02 -9.13 -13.11
CA GLY A 10 -12.85 -9.10 -14.00
C GLY A 10 -13.08 -8.27 -15.26
N ASN A 11 -14.28 -8.31 -15.83
CA ASN A 11 -14.63 -7.51 -16.99
C ASN A 11 -14.68 -6.01 -16.69
N MET A 12 -14.83 -5.61 -15.43
CA MET A 12 -14.77 -4.21 -15.01
C MET A 12 -13.39 -3.57 -15.25
N ALA A 13 -12.34 -4.37 -15.47
CA ALA A 13 -11.02 -3.87 -15.89
C ALA A 13 -11.07 -3.02 -17.18
N TYR A 14 -12.07 -3.26 -18.02
CA TYR A 14 -12.26 -2.55 -19.29
C TYR A 14 -13.18 -1.33 -19.21
N LEU A 15 -13.60 -0.94 -18.01
CA LEU A 15 -14.37 0.27 -17.79
C LEU A 15 -13.55 1.53 -18.12
N ASP A 16 -14.26 2.64 -18.29
CA ASP A 16 -13.65 3.96 -18.36
C ASP A 16 -12.69 4.18 -17.16
N PRO A 17 -11.49 4.74 -17.37
CA PRO A 17 -10.49 4.89 -16.31
C PRO A 17 -11.01 5.61 -15.05
N THR A 18 -11.90 6.59 -15.19
CA THR A 18 -12.46 7.31 -14.06
C THR A 18 -13.39 6.42 -13.23
N GLN A 19 -14.26 5.66 -13.90
CA GLN A 19 -15.16 4.72 -13.24
C GLN A 19 -14.38 3.57 -12.58
N LEU A 20 -13.36 3.07 -13.26
CA LEU A 20 -12.50 2.01 -12.73
C LEU A 20 -11.76 2.48 -11.47
N SER A 21 -11.20 3.68 -11.49
CA SER A 21 -10.46 4.26 -10.37
C SER A 21 -11.28 4.30 -9.08
N ASN A 22 -12.57 4.64 -9.19
CA ASN A 22 -13.48 4.71 -8.05
C ASN A 22 -13.87 3.34 -7.47
N SER A 23 -13.66 2.27 -8.21
CA SER A 23 -14.14 0.92 -7.87
C SER A 23 -13.03 -0.07 -7.51
N LEU A 24 -11.78 0.23 -7.85
CA LEU A 24 -10.65 -0.70 -7.71
C LEU A 24 -10.42 -1.19 -6.28
N SER A 25 -10.55 -0.31 -5.29
CA SER A 25 -10.37 -0.66 -3.88
C SER A 25 -11.40 -1.66 -3.37
N THR A 26 -12.53 -1.78 -4.05
CA THR A 26 -13.59 -2.73 -3.72
C THR A 26 -13.51 -4.00 -4.57
N ILE A 27 -13.25 -3.85 -5.87
CA ILE A 27 -13.29 -4.95 -6.84
C ILE A 27 -12.12 -5.92 -6.64
N VAL A 28 -10.89 -5.41 -6.59
CA VAL A 28 -9.69 -6.26 -6.55
C VAL A 28 -9.62 -7.10 -5.28
N PRO A 29 -9.91 -6.59 -4.06
CA PRO A 29 -9.95 -7.43 -2.87
C PRO A 29 -10.97 -8.56 -2.93
N GLN A 30 -12.12 -8.35 -3.56
CA GLN A 30 -13.14 -9.39 -3.73
C GLN A 30 -12.65 -10.52 -4.66
N ILE A 31 -11.94 -10.19 -5.73
CA ILE A 31 -11.33 -11.18 -6.63
C ILE A 31 -10.23 -11.95 -5.88
N VAL A 32 -9.36 -11.26 -5.18
CA VAL A 32 -8.28 -11.89 -4.39
C VAL A 32 -8.85 -12.83 -3.34
N GLY A 33 -9.94 -12.45 -2.68
CA GLY A 33 -10.60 -13.26 -1.65
C GLY A 33 -11.10 -14.63 -2.12
N VAL A 34 -11.25 -14.84 -3.43
CA VAL A 34 -11.72 -16.12 -3.99
C VAL A 34 -10.66 -16.87 -4.78
N LEU A 35 -9.41 -16.43 -4.76
CA LEU A 35 -8.28 -17.14 -5.40
C LEU A 35 -8.05 -18.54 -4.82
N ASN A 36 -8.41 -18.76 -3.57
CA ASN A 36 -8.30 -20.04 -2.87
C ASN A 36 -9.67 -20.68 -2.60
N ASP A 37 -10.67 -20.35 -3.39
CA ASP A 37 -12.02 -20.94 -3.26
C ASP A 37 -11.96 -22.47 -3.42
N SER A 38 -12.88 -23.19 -2.77
CA SER A 38 -12.99 -24.65 -2.84
C SER A 38 -13.29 -25.15 -4.27
N HIS A 39 -13.93 -24.34 -5.09
CA HIS A 39 -14.31 -24.70 -6.46
C HIS A 39 -13.26 -24.26 -7.48
N LYS A 40 -12.73 -25.20 -8.23
CA LYS A 40 -11.69 -24.97 -9.23
C LYS A 40 -12.11 -23.90 -10.26
N GLU A 41 -13.36 -23.91 -10.70
CA GLU A 41 -13.87 -22.96 -11.68
C GLU A 41 -13.91 -21.51 -11.14
N VAL A 42 -14.16 -21.34 -9.84
CA VAL A 42 -14.10 -20.03 -9.19
C VAL A 42 -12.65 -19.55 -9.08
N ARG A 43 -11.72 -20.42 -8.67
CA ARG A 43 -10.28 -20.09 -8.62
C ARG A 43 -9.75 -19.66 -9.98
N LYS A 44 -10.11 -20.41 -11.04
CA LYS A 44 -9.72 -20.08 -12.41
C LYS A 44 -10.26 -18.73 -12.87
N ALA A 45 -11.55 -18.47 -12.61
CA ALA A 45 -12.17 -17.19 -12.93
C ALA A 45 -11.50 -16.01 -12.19
N ALA A 46 -11.12 -16.20 -10.93
CA ALA A 46 -10.39 -15.20 -10.14
C ALA A 46 -9.00 -14.90 -10.71
N ASP A 47 -8.25 -15.94 -11.05
CA ASP A 47 -6.93 -15.81 -11.67
C ASP A 47 -6.97 -15.09 -13.02
N GLU A 48 -7.91 -15.46 -13.87
CA GLU A 48 -8.14 -14.79 -15.16
C GLU A 48 -8.56 -13.32 -14.98
N SER A 49 -9.40 -13.03 -13.98
CA SER A 49 -9.83 -11.67 -13.68
C SER A 49 -8.68 -10.77 -13.23
N LEU A 50 -7.79 -11.27 -12.37
CA LEU A 50 -6.59 -10.54 -11.96
C LEU A 50 -5.65 -10.28 -13.14
N LYS A 51 -5.49 -11.24 -14.04
CA LYS A 51 -4.69 -11.05 -15.26
C LYS A 51 -5.22 -9.90 -16.12
N ARG A 52 -6.56 -9.75 -16.22
CA ARG A 52 -7.15 -8.61 -16.94
C ARG A 52 -6.79 -7.27 -16.30
N PHE A 53 -6.78 -7.15 -14.98
CA PHE A 53 -6.32 -5.93 -14.31
C PHE A 53 -4.84 -5.68 -14.55
N GLY A 54 -4.02 -6.72 -14.63
CA GLY A 54 -2.63 -6.62 -15.04
C GLY A 54 -2.45 -6.08 -16.46
N GLU A 55 -3.31 -6.46 -17.40
CA GLU A 55 -3.28 -6.03 -18.80
C GLU A 55 -3.60 -4.55 -19.00
N VAL A 56 -4.40 -3.94 -18.12
CA VAL A 56 -4.80 -2.52 -18.23
C VAL A 56 -3.84 -1.57 -17.50
N ILE A 57 -2.81 -2.08 -16.86
CA ILE A 57 -1.77 -1.28 -16.20
C ILE A 57 -1.03 -0.44 -17.25
N ARG A 58 -0.90 0.86 -16.97
CA ARG A 58 -0.25 1.83 -17.86
C ARG A 58 1.18 2.15 -17.48
N ASN A 59 1.54 2.06 -16.18
CA ASN A 59 2.90 2.32 -15.74
C ASN A 59 3.86 1.27 -16.33
N PRO A 60 4.87 1.68 -17.13
CA PRO A 60 5.74 0.72 -17.81
C PRO A 60 6.64 -0.07 -16.86
N GLU A 61 7.04 0.52 -15.73
CA GLU A 61 7.86 -0.18 -14.74
C GLU A 61 7.05 -1.30 -14.06
N ILE A 62 5.79 -1.03 -13.73
CA ILE A 62 4.90 -2.03 -13.14
C ILE A 62 4.49 -3.11 -14.14
N GLN A 63 4.27 -2.76 -15.41
CA GLN A 63 3.97 -3.76 -16.44
C GLN A 63 5.00 -4.89 -16.47
N ARG A 64 6.26 -4.56 -16.30
CA ARG A 64 7.35 -5.55 -16.25
C ARG A 64 7.29 -6.43 -15.01
N LEU A 65 6.71 -5.95 -13.92
CA LEU A 65 6.61 -6.64 -12.65
C LEU A 65 5.31 -7.44 -12.49
N VAL A 66 4.34 -7.27 -13.39
CA VAL A 66 3.03 -7.95 -13.27
C VAL A 66 3.17 -9.45 -13.02
N PRO A 67 4.02 -10.21 -13.71
CA PRO A 67 4.15 -11.64 -13.43
C PRO A 67 4.50 -11.96 -11.99
N ILE A 68 5.47 -11.26 -11.40
CA ILE A 68 5.84 -11.52 -9.99
C ILE A 68 4.79 -10.99 -9.01
N LEU A 69 4.14 -9.87 -9.31
CA LEU A 69 3.07 -9.34 -8.47
C LEU A 69 1.89 -10.30 -8.42
N LEU A 70 1.46 -10.84 -9.55
CA LEU A 70 0.38 -11.83 -9.61
C LEU A 70 0.75 -13.14 -8.90
N LYS A 71 1.99 -13.61 -9.02
CA LYS A 71 2.47 -14.77 -8.26
C LYS A 71 2.39 -14.52 -6.75
N ALA A 72 2.82 -13.35 -6.29
CA ALA A 72 2.78 -13.01 -4.87
C ALA A 72 1.36 -12.87 -4.33
N ILE A 73 0.42 -12.36 -5.13
CA ILE A 73 -1.00 -12.31 -4.76
C ILE A 73 -1.59 -13.72 -4.65
N GLY A 74 -1.24 -14.60 -5.57
CA GLY A 74 -1.72 -16.00 -5.59
C GLY A 74 -1.11 -16.89 -4.53
N ASP A 75 0.18 -16.72 -4.22
CA ASP A 75 0.91 -17.46 -3.19
C ASP A 75 1.79 -16.50 -2.36
N PRO A 76 1.18 -15.76 -1.41
CA PRO A 76 1.89 -14.74 -0.64
C PRO A 76 3.03 -15.31 0.20
N THR A 77 2.87 -16.51 0.74
CA THR A 77 3.88 -17.15 1.60
C THR A 77 5.18 -17.33 0.86
N LYS A 78 5.11 -17.68 -0.42
CA LYS A 78 6.29 -18.01 -1.23
C LYS A 78 6.90 -16.79 -1.93
N TYR A 79 6.08 -15.85 -2.40
CA TYR A 79 6.55 -14.83 -3.35
C TYR A 79 6.47 -13.38 -2.84
N THR A 80 5.96 -13.11 -1.64
CA THR A 80 5.86 -11.74 -1.12
C THR A 80 7.23 -11.05 -1.04
N GLU A 81 8.24 -11.72 -0.47
CA GLU A 81 9.60 -11.15 -0.37
C GLU A 81 10.20 -10.84 -1.75
N GLU A 82 10.06 -11.74 -2.70
CA GLU A 82 10.54 -11.54 -4.06
C GLU A 82 9.86 -10.35 -4.73
N ALA A 83 8.55 -10.21 -4.56
CA ALA A 83 7.79 -9.08 -5.09
C ALA A 83 8.19 -7.75 -4.44
N LEU A 84 8.38 -7.72 -3.11
CA LEU A 84 8.85 -6.55 -2.40
C LEU A 84 10.25 -6.12 -2.87
N ASP A 85 11.16 -7.05 -3.01
CA ASP A 85 12.52 -6.78 -3.50
C ASP A 85 12.50 -6.24 -4.93
N ALA A 86 11.67 -6.80 -5.80
CA ALA A 86 11.50 -6.33 -7.17
C ALA A 86 10.98 -4.88 -7.21
N LEU A 87 10.00 -4.55 -6.37
CA LEU A 87 9.45 -3.19 -6.25
C LEU A 87 10.49 -2.20 -5.72
N ILE A 88 11.27 -2.58 -4.71
CA ILE A 88 12.33 -1.73 -4.14
C ILE A 88 13.45 -1.46 -5.15
N GLN A 89 13.84 -2.46 -5.91
CA GLN A 89 14.91 -2.35 -6.90
C GLN A 89 14.50 -1.58 -8.15
N THR A 90 13.21 -1.41 -8.38
CA THR A 90 12.71 -0.68 -9.54
C THR A 90 12.80 0.82 -9.31
N GLN A 91 13.40 1.54 -10.23
CA GLN A 91 13.40 2.99 -10.25
C GLN A 91 12.14 3.47 -10.97
N PHE A 92 11.20 4.02 -10.20
CA PHE A 92 9.97 4.58 -10.73
C PHE A 92 10.20 6.01 -11.23
N VAL A 93 9.87 6.27 -12.49
CA VAL A 93 9.94 7.58 -13.12
C VAL A 93 8.59 8.03 -13.69
N HIS A 94 7.64 7.11 -13.85
CA HIS A 94 6.30 7.38 -14.35
C HIS A 94 5.27 7.32 -13.23
N TYR A 95 4.14 8.00 -13.42
CA TYR A 95 3.01 7.91 -12.50
C TYR A 95 2.51 6.48 -12.36
N ILE A 96 2.13 6.13 -11.13
CA ILE A 96 1.52 4.84 -10.81
C ILE A 96 0.02 5.00 -10.94
N ASP A 97 -0.57 4.31 -11.92
CA ASP A 97 -2.00 4.34 -12.19
C ASP A 97 -2.81 3.50 -11.19
N GLY A 98 -4.14 3.69 -11.20
CA GLY A 98 -5.04 3.01 -10.27
C GLY A 98 -4.92 1.48 -10.26
N PRO A 99 -4.95 0.79 -11.42
CA PRO A 99 -4.75 -0.66 -11.47
C PRO A 99 -3.42 -1.14 -10.92
N SER A 100 -2.32 -0.41 -11.19
CA SER A 100 -1.01 -0.69 -10.60
C SER A 100 -1.04 -0.62 -9.08
N LEU A 101 -1.61 0.46 -8.55
CA LEU A 101 -1.74 0.67 -7.10
C LEU A 101 -2.57 -0.43 -6.45
N ALA A 102 -3.68 -0.84 -7.06
CA ALA A 102 -4.54 -1.89 -6.54
C ALA A 102 -3.81 -3.22 -6.35
N LEU A 103 -2.90 -3.57 -7.27
CA LEU A 103 -2.07 -4.77 -7.12
C LEU A 103 -0.96 -4.58 -6.07
N ILE A 104 -0.28 -3.44 -6.09
CA ILE A 104 0.81 -3.12 -5.15
C ILE A 104 0.30 -3.11 -3.71
N ILE A 105 -0.88 -2.59 -3.44
CA ILE A 105 -1.48 -2.52 -2.10
C ILE A 105 -1.60 -3.91 -1.47
N HIS A 106 -1.94 -4.95 -2.22
CA HIS A 106 -1.99 -6.32 -1.69
C HIS A 106 -0.62 -6.82 -1.24
N ILE A 107 0.41 -6.50 -2.00
CA ILE A 107 1.79 -6.87 -1.67
C ILE A 107 2.25 -6.12 -0.41
N ILE A 108 1.99 -4.83 -0.33
CA ILE A 108 2.30 -3.99 0.84
C ILE A 108 1.57 -4.50 2.08
N HIS A 109 0.27 -4.74 1.97
CA HIS A 109 -0.55 -5.25 3.08
C HIS A 109 0.04 -6.55 3.65
N ARG A 110 0.38 -7.49 2.80
CA ARG A 110 0.99 -8.75 3.24
C ARG A 110 2.34 -8.53 3.91
N GLY A 111 3.17 -7.65 3.34
CA GLY A 111 4.49 -7.33 3.90
C GLY A 111 4.41 -6.63 5.26
N MET A 112 3.45 -5.73 5.44
CA MET A 112 3.21 -5.04 6.73
C MET A 112 2.77 -5.99 7.85
N HIS A 113 2.07 -7.06 7.51
CA HIS A 113 1.61 -8.08 8.45
C HIS A 113 2.57 -9.24 8.63
N ASP A 114 3.75 -9.18 8.04
CA ASP A 114 4.79 -10.18 8.25
C ASP A 114 5.42 -10.05 9.65
N ARG A 115 5.93 -11.17 10.18
CA ARG A 115 6.62 -11.19 11.46
C ARG A 115 8.03 -10.59 11.39
N SER A 116 8.64 -10.60 10.21
CA SER A 116 9.97 -10.06 9.97
C SER A 116 9.93 -8.53 9.95
N ALA A 117 10.70 -7.89 10.83
CA ALA A 117 10.90 -6.45 10.83
C ALA A 117 11.47 -5.95 9.51
N ASN A 118 12.35 -6.72 8.88
CA ASN A 118 12.93 -6.38 7.59
C ASN A 118 11.88 -6.37 6.47
N THR A 119 10.95 -7.33 6.46
CA THR A 119 9.85 -7.39 5.50
C THR A 119 8.91 -6.18 5.67
N LYS A 120 8.55 -5.85 6.92
CA LYS A 120 7.77 -4.63 7.22
C LYS A 120 8.48 -3.37 6.74
N ARG A 121 9.80 -3.27 6.96
CA ARG A 121 10.62 -2.15 6.51
C ARG A 121 10.58 -2.01 4.98
N LYS A 122 10.71 -3.10 4.26
CA LYS A 122 10.60 -3.11 2.79
C LYS A 122 9.25 -2.59 2.31
N ALA A 123 8.16 -3.05 2.92
CA ALA A 123 6.81 -2.57 2.61
C ALA A 123 6.66 -1.08 2.88
N CYS A 124 7.13 -0.58 4.01
CA CYS A 124 7.15 0.85 4.33
C CYS A 124 7.97 1.66 3.33
N LYS A 125 9.11 1.15 2.91
CA LYS A 125 9.96 1.82 1.91
C LYS A 125 9.24 1.97 0.57
N ILE A 126 8.50 0.96 0.15
CA ILE A 126 7.70 1.04 -1.08
C ILE A 126 6.61 2.10 -0.95
N VAL A 127 5.91 2.18 0.19
CA VAL A 127 4.91 3.23 0.45
C VAL A 127 5.53 4.61 0.30
N GLY A 128 6.68 4.85 0.92
CA GLY A 128 7.39 6.12 0.84
C GLY A 128 7.83 6.49 -0.58
N ASN A 129 8.30 5.51 -1.33
CA ASN A 129 8.79 5.73 -2.70
C ASN A 129 7.66 5.97 -3.71
N MET A 130 6.49 5.36 -3.51
CA MET A 130 5.39 5.47 -4.46
C MET A 130 4.40 6.61 -4.18
N ALA A 131 4.32 7.09 -2.95
CA ALA A 131 3.29 8.07 -2.56
C ALA A 131 3.28 9.31 -3.43
N ILE A 132 4.45 9.82 -3.79
CA ILE A 132 4.60 11.00 -4.66
C ILE A 132 4.18 10.73 -6.12
N LEU A 133 4.16 9.48 -6.55
CA LEU A 133 3.88 9.08 -7.93
C LEU A 133 2.42 8.65 -8.15
N VAL A 134 1.61 8.61 -7.10
CA VAL A 134 0.20 8.24 -7.16
C VAL A 134 -0.66 9.48 -7.11
N GLU A 135 -1.71 9.52 -7.94
CA GLU A 135 -2.71 10.58 -7.84
C GLU A 135 -3.47 10.47 -6.51
N THR A 136 -3.75 11.63 -5.89
CA THR A 136 -4.45 11.70 -4.60
C THR A 136 -5.76 10.92 -4.60
N LYS A 137 -6.56 11.05 -5.65
CA LYS A 137 -7.86 10.34 -5.79
C LYS A 137 -7.72 8.81 -5.75
N ASP A 138 -6.61 8.28 -6.25
CA ASP A 138 -6.36 6.84 -6.28
C ASP A 138 -5.84 6.33 -4.93
N LEU A 139 -5.14 7.18 -4.19
CA LEU A 139 -4.53 6.84 -2.90
C LEU A 139 -5.53 6.92 -1.73
N ILE A 140 -6.43 7.89 -1.73
CA ILE A 140 -7.40 8.13 -0.64
C ILE A 140 -8.17 6.87 -0.23
N PRO A 141 -8.68 6.01 -1.13
CA PRO A 141 -9.40 4.80 -0.73
C PRO A 141 -8.60 3.82 0.13
N TYR A 142 -7.28 3.86 0.05
CA TYR A 142 -6.38 2.99 0.82
C TYR A 142 -5.75 3.68 2.03
N LEU A 143 -6.02 4.97 2.22
CA LEU A 143 -5.28 5.80 3.17
C LEU A 143 -5.35 5.28 4.60
N GLN A 144 -6.56 4.99 5.10
CA GLN A 144 -6.74 4.52 6.47
C GLN A 144 -5.99 3.20 6.72
N GLN A 145 -6.07 2.27 5.77
CA GLN A 145 -5.34 1.01 5.84
C GLN A 145 -3.83 1.24 5.88
N LEU A 146 -3.30 2.11 5.02
CA LEU A 146 -1.87 2.40 4.96
C LEU A 146 -1.38 3.07 6.24
N ILE A 147 -2.14 4.02 6.79
CA ILE A 147 -1.80 4.68 8.06
C ILE A 147 -1.73 3.65 9.19
N ASP A 148 -2.76 2.82 9.34
CA ASP A 148 -2.83 1.82 10.40
C ASP A 148 -1.64 0.85 10.33
N GLU A 149 -1.30 0.40 9.14
CA GLU A 149 -0.17 -0.51 8.91
C GLU A 149 1.19 0.15 9.16
N VAL A 150 1.38 1.37 8.69
CA VAL A 150 2.61 2.13 8.92
C VAL A 150 2.80 2.43 10.41
N GLU A 151 1.73 2.76 11.13
CA GLU A 151 1.78 3.00 12.58
C GLU A 151 2.22 1.76 13.37
N ILE A 152 1.84 0.56 12.94
CA ILE A 152 2.34 -0.69 13.54
C ILE A 152 3.88 -0.76 13.40
N ALA A 153 4.41 -0.45 12.23
CA ALA A 153 5.85 -0.48 11.99
C ALA A 153 6.61 0.65 12.71
N MET A 154 5.96 1.77 13.02
CA MET A 154 6.56 2.89 13.76
C MET A 154 6.93 2.55 15.19
N VAL A 155 6.32 1.53 15.78
CA VAL A 155 6.61 1.06 17.14
C VAL A 155 7.39 -0.25 17.15
N ASP A 156 7.90 -0.70 16.02
CA ASP A 156 8.70 -1.91 15.92
C ASP A 156 9.99 -1.79 16.76
N PRO A 157 10.44 -2.86 17.44
CA PRO A 157 11.69 -2.84 18.20
C PRO A 157 12.93 -2.50 17.37
N VAL A 158 12.92 -2.78 16.07
CA VAL A 158 14.07 -2.54 15.18
C VAL A 158 14.14 -1.08 14.74
N PRO A 159 15.20 -0.34 15.09
CA PRO A 159 15.30 1.10 14.81
C PRO A 159 15.17 1.47 13.33
N ASN A 160 15.76 0.68 12.45
CA ASN A 160 15.71 0.93 11.00
C ASN A 160 14.28 0.79 10.45
N THR A 161 13.51 -0.15 10.97
CA THR A 161 12.09 -0.34 10.61
C THR A 161 11.28 0.87 11.08
N ARG A 162 11.46 1.34 12.32
CA ARG A 162 10.79 2.57 12.81
C ARG A 162 11.10 3.77 11.95
N ALA A 163 12.37 4.01 11.64
CA ALA A 163 12.80 5.15 10.83
C ALA A 163 12.20 5.11 9.42
N THR A 164 12.16 3.95 8.80
CA THR A 164 11.56 3.77 7.47
C THR A 164 10.05 4.00 7.50
N ALA A 165 9.36 3.51 8.53
CA ALA A 165 7.93 3.74 8.73
C ALA A 165 7.62 5.24 8.94
N ALA A 166 8.41 5.93 9.75
CA ALA A 166 8.26 7.37 9.96
C ALA A 166 8.40 8.16 8.65
N ARG A 167 9.39 7.82 7.83
CA ARG A 167 9.57 8.43 6.50
C ARG A 167 8.40 8.15 5.56
N ALA A 168 7.84 6.94 5.58
CA ALA A 168 6.65 6.60 4.80
C ALA A 168 5.44 7.44 5.21
N LEU A 169 5.23 7.63 6.50
CA LEU A 169 4.15 8.50 7.00
C LEU A 169 4.36 9.94 6.56
N GLY A 170 5.57 10.48 6.68
CA GLY A 170 5.92 11.82 6.20
C GLY A 170 5.64 12.00 4.72
N ALA A 171 5.96 11.01 3.88
CA ALA A 171 5.68 11.03 2.45
C ALA A 171 4.18 11.04 2.14
N LEU A 172 3.37 10.28 2.88
CA LEU A 172 1.91 10.30 2.75
C LEU A 172 1.33 11.66 3.10
N VAL A 173 1.79 12.27 4.19
CA VAL A 173 1.32 13.60 4.61
C VAL A 173 1.74 14.67 3.62
N GLU A 174 2.97 14.63 3.12
CA GLU A 174 3.45 15.54 2.08
C GLU A 174 2.59 15.46 0.82
N ARG A 175 2.26 14.25 0.38
CA ARG A 175 1.48 14.03 -0.84
C ARG A 175 0.02 14.46 -0.72
N LEU A 176 -0.62 14.16 0.40
CA LEU A 176 -2.06 14.35 0.59
C LEU A 176 -2.43 15.65 1.31
N GLY A 177 -1.48 16.25 2.03
CA GLY A 177 -1.71 17.41 2.86
C GLY A 177 -2.26 17.07 4.25
N GLU A 178 -2.11 18.01 5.18
CA GLU A 178 -2.48 17.86 6.58
C GLU A 178 -3.98 17.60 6.80
N ASP A 179 -4.83 18.16 5.93
CA ASP A 179 -6.29 18.06 6.05
C ASP A 179 -6.81 16.64 5.98
N GLN A 180 -6.05 15.72 5.37
CA GLN A 180 -6.39 14.30 5.33
C GLN A 180 -6.03 13.55 6.63
N PHE A 181 -5.33 14.22 7.56
CA PHE A 181 -4.81 13.62 8.79
C PHE A 181 -5.14 14.51 10.01
N PRO A 182 -6.40 14.88 10.27
CA PRO A 182 -6.75 15.89 11.27
C PRO A 182 -6.30 15.54 12.69
N ASP A 183 -6.26 14.25 13.02
CA ASP A 183 -5.93 13.76 14.35
C ASP A 183 -4.48 13.24 14.49
N LEU A 184 -3.71 13.23 13.40
CA LEU A 184 -2.39 12.60 13.39
C LEU A 184 -1.39 13.30 14.29
N ILE A 185 -1.18 14.60 14.11
CA ILE A 185 -0.23 15.38 14.91
C ILE A 185 -0.62 15.39 16.40
N PRO A 186 -1.88 15.70 16.77
CA PRO A 186 -2.32 15.61 18.17
C PRO A 186 -2.07 14.22 18.77
N ARG A 187 -2.40 13.17 18.06
CA ARG A 187 -2.23 11.79 18.55
C ARG A 187 -0.76 11.40 18.73
N LEU A 188 0.13 11.84 17.83
CA LEU A 188 1.58 11.63 17.95
C LEU A 188 2.15 12.41 19.16
N LEU A 189 1.68 13.63 19.39
CA LEU A 189 2.07 14.44 20.54
C LEU A 189 1.61 13.81 21.84
N ASP A 190 0.39 13.30 21.91
CA ASP A 190 -0.14 12.61 23.09
C ASP A 190 0.71 11.38 23.41
N THR A 191 1.07 10.57 22.43
CA THR A 191 1.94 9.41 22.62
C THR A 191 3.35 9.84 23.07
N LEU A 192 3.89 10.92 22.52
CA LEU A 192 5.19 11.45 22.93
C LEU A 192 5.22 11.87 24.41
N ASN A 193 4.12 12.42 24.91
CA ASN A 193 3.98 12.89 26.28
C ASN A 193 3.58 11.78 27.27
N ASP A 194 3.22 10.59 26.80
CA ASP A 194 2.81 9.48 27.66
C ASP A 194 4.04 8.70 28.17
N GLU A 195 4.44 8.96 29.38
CA GLU A 195 5.60 8.31 29.99
C GLU A 195 5.46 6.80 30.20
N THR A 196 4.24 6.27 30.13
CA THR A 196 3.99 4.82 30.23
C THR A 196 4.32 4.06 28.96
N LYS A 197 4.49 4.76 27.84
CA LYS A 197 4.70 4.20 26.50
C LYS A 197 6.11 4.49 25.96
N SER A 198 7.15 4.19 26.74
CA SER A 198 8.52 4.56 26.40
C SER A 198 8.99 4.08 25.01
N GLY A 199 8.59 2.88 24.59
CA GLY A 199 8.90 2.35 23.25
C GLY A 199 8.22 3.11 22.11
N ASP A 200 6.96 3.49 22.32
CA ASP A 200 6.15 4.19 21.31
C ASP A 200 6.56 5.67 21.19
N ARG A 201 7.10 6.26 22.25
CA ARG A 201 7.56 7.67 22.27
C ARG A 201 8.65 7.92 21.23
N LEU A 202 9.60 7.02 21.10
CA LEU A 202 10.69 7.17 20.12
C LEU A 202 10.13 7.13 18.69
N GLY A 203 9.23 6.19 18.40
CA GLY A 203 8.55 6.11 17.12
C GLY A 203 7.74 7.36 16.81
N SER A 204 7.02 7.88 17.79
CA SER A 204 6.23 9.13 17.64
C SER A 204 7.12 10.35 17.40
N ALA A 205 8.27 10.44 18.08
CA ALA A 205 9.22 11.53 17.86
C ALA A 205 9.79 11.50 16.43
N GLN A 206 10.17 10.32 15.95
CA GLN A 206 10.65 10.14 14.56
C GLN A 206 9.55 10.50 13.56
N ALA A 207 8.32 10.04 13.79
CA ALA A 207 7.18 10.33 12.92
C ALA A 207 6.87 11.82 12.86
N LEU A 208 6.85 12.51 14.00
CA LEU A 208 6.63 13.97 14.05
C LEU A 208 7.69 14.72 13.25
N ALA A 209 8.96 14.35 13.38
CA ALA A 209 10.06 14.97 12.63
C ALA A 209 9.85 14.83 11.12
N GLU A 210 9.49 13.64 10.65
CA GLU A 210 9.25 13.38 9.23
C GLU A 210 7.98 14.06 8.71
N VAL A 211 6.91 14.10 9.49
CA VAL A 211 5.65 14.78 9.14
C VAL A 211 5.89 16.30 9.01
N ILE A 212 6.59 16.90 9.97
CA ILE A 212 6.92 18.33 9.94
C ILE A 212 7.80 18.63 8.72
N SER A 213 8.79 17.79 8.44
CA SER A 213 9.65 17.91 7.26
C SER A 213 8.84 17.82 5.97
N GLY A 214 7.89 16.89 5.89
CA GLY A 214 7.00 16.71 4.73
C GLY A 214 6.05 17.89 4.50
N LEU A 215 5.56 18.53 5.57
CA LEU A 215 4.71 19.72 5.47
C LEU A 215 5.47 20.98 5.05
N GLY A 216 6.81 20.94 5.20
CA GLY A 216 7.70 22.02 4.78
C GLY A 216 7.68 23.23 5.70
N LEU A 217 8.57 24.19 5.37
CA LEU A 217 8.76 25.42 6.14
C LEU A 217 7.53 26.35 6.16
N SER A 218 6.64 26.20 5.19
CA SER A 218 5.43 27.02 5.09
C SER A 218 4.45 26.88 6.26
N LYS A 219 4.69 25.91 7.15
CA LYS A 219 3.88 25.66 8.36
C LYS A 219 4.57 26.11 9.65
N LEU A 220 5.77 26.69 9.54
CA LEU A 220 6.55 27.17 10.68
C LEU A 220 6.38 28.69 10.92
N ASP A 221 5.57 29.36 10.11
CA ASP A 221 5.18 30.77 10.28
C ASP A 221 3.81 30.86 11.09
#